data_e974db575b73fdf5f518f958b8917480
#
_entry.id   e974db575b73fdf5f518f958b8917480
#
_cell.length_a   1.000
_cell.length_b   1.000
_cell.length_c   1.000
_cell.angle_alpha   90.00
_cell.angle_beta   90.00
_cell.angle_gamma   90.00
#
_symmetry.space_group_name_H-M   'P 1'
#
loop_
_entity.id
_entity.type
_entity.pdbx_description
1 polymer ?
#
loop_
_entity_poly.entity_id
_entity_poly.type
_entity_poly.pdbx_seq_one_letter_code
_entity_poly.pdbx_strand_id
1 'polypeptide(L)'
;MSEASMNMASEVARKPLILGNKTYKDISDDICEPVEAAPGKRWLALLLSAKGLFLFYLIHIAIVVSTGMGLLGVNSPIAWGTMIITFVFWIGIGHAGTLISAILFLFRQKWRTSVARSAEAMTVFAVMTAGIFPLIHTGRPWLDFWLLPYPNQRGPLWVNFRSPLLWDVFAVSTYATVSSVFWYVGLVPDFATLRDRAKTKIRRLIYGALSMGWRGSARDWAHYEMVYLILAGLSTPLVLSVHTIVSFDFAVSQLPGWHTTIFPPYFVAGAIFSGFGMVVTLLTLVRIGFPKFKDYITIDHMEVMNKIIMATGLMVGYAYGSEFFIAWYSGNPYEQYAFINRAFGPYAWSYWIMVTCNVIIPQLFWVKKFRRSIPVMFVVSIFVNIGMWFERFVITVTSLHRDFLPSSWGMYEWSWFDTAILSGSFGMFLTIFMLYLKFVPAISIAEVKPVLYVGRQRPGGH
;
A
#
# COMPACT_ATOMS: atom_id res chain seq x y z
N MET A 1 -32.23 36.55 9.19
CA MET A 1 -30.82 36.13 9.20
C MET A 1 -29.98 37.37 8.89
N SER A 2 -29.04 37.73 9.76
CA SER A 2 -28.23 38.92 9.57
C SER A 2 -27.19 38.72 8.43
N GLU A 3 -26.77 39.78 7.75
CA GLU A 3 -25.72 39.74 6.72
C GLU A 3 -24.44 39.06 7.22
N ALA A 4 -24.14 39.15 8.51
CA ALA A 4 -23.04 38.45 9.15
C ALA A 4 -23.20 36.90 9.12
N SER A 5 -24.42 36.38 9.27
CA SER A 5 -24.71 34.93 9.17
C SER A 5 -24.69 34.42 7.73
N MET A 6 -25.02 35.25 6.75
CA MET A 6 -24.84 34.95 5.33
C MET A 6 -23.38 34.97 4.92
N ASN A 7 -22.56 35.91 5.43
CA ASN A 7 -21.12 35.94 5.16
C ASN A 7 -20.36 34.78 5.82
N MET A 8 -20.70 34.37 7.04
CA MET A 8 -20.14 33.14 7.64
C MET A 8 -20.53 31.88 6.85
N ALA A 9 -21.74 31.80 6.30
CA ALA A 9 -22.16 30.68 5.47
C ALA A 9 -21.42 30.64 4.13
N SER A 10 -20.97 31.78 3.58
CA SER A 10 -20.17 31.86 2.35
C SER A 10 -18.69 31.49 2.58
N GLU A 11 -18.13 31.74 3.76
CA GLU A 11 -16.75 31.36 4.11
C GLU A 11 -16.55 29.84 4.31
N VAL A 12 -17.63 29.10 4.57
CA VAL A 12 -17.62 27.64 4.73
C VAL A 12 -18.07 26.92 3.44
N ALA A 13 -18.16 27.60 2.31
CA ALA A 13 -18.51 26.96 1.03
C ALA A 13 -17.47 25.89 0.67
N ARG A 14 -17.85 24.62 0.79
CA ARG A 14 -16.99 23.50 0.42
C ARG A 14 -16.63 23.59 -1.05
N LYS A 15 -15.32 23.46 -1.36
CA LYS A 15 -14.89 23.39 -2.75
C LYS A 15 -15.53 22.21 -3.48
N PRO A 16 -15.85 22.35 -4.77
CA PRO A 16 -16.40 21.25 -5.56
C PRO A 16 -15.37 20.12 -5.64
N LEU A 17 -15.82 18.90 -5.38
CA LEU A 17 -14.96 17.70 -5.45
C LEU A 17 -14.73 17.26 -6.91
N ILE A 18 -15.69 17.54 -7.80
CA ILE A 18 -15.63 17.22 -9.22
C ILE A 18 -15.62 18.55 -9.99
N LEU A 19 -14.68 18.72 -10.91
CA LEU A 19 -14.57 19.91 -11.74
C LEU A 19 -15.42 19.79 -13.02
N GLY A 20 -15.67 20.94 -13.68
CA GLY A 20 -16.51 21.01 -14.89
C GLY A 20 -18.01 20.82 -14.60
N ASN A 21 -18.87 21.17 -15.55
CA ASN A 21 -20.33 20.97 -15.44
C ASN A 21 -20.69 19.57 -15.94
N LYS A 22 -20.39 18.54 -15.12
CA LYS A 22 -20.65 17.14 -15.44
C LYS A 22 -22.08 16.75 -15.07
N THR A 23 -22.67 15.86 -15.86
CA THR A 23 -23.91 15.13 -15.55
C THR A 23 -23.60 13.73 -15.04
N TYR A 24 -24.59 13.01 -14.51
CA TYR A 24 -24.45 11.60 -14.13
C TYR A 24 -24.06 10.70 -15.30
N LYS A 25 -24.48 11.07 -16.53
CA LYS A 25 -24.10 10.37 -17.75
C LYS A 25 -22.62 10.60 -18.08
N ASP A 26 -22.16 11.86 -18.03
CA ASP A 26 -20.76 12.21 -18.29
C ASP A 26 -19.81 11.48 -17.34
N ILE A 27 -20.18 11.35 -16.05
CA ILE A 27 -19.41 10.58 -15.08
C ILE A 27 -19.25 9.12 -15.53
N SER A 28 -20.36 8.49 -15.94
CA SER A 28 -20.31 7.10 -16.41
C SER A 28 -19.50 6.97 -17.69
N ASP A 29 -19.64 7.90 -18.63
CA ASP A 29 -18.94 7.87 -19.92
C ASP A 29 -17.44 8.07 -19.73
N ASP A 30 -17.02 9.05 -18.95
CA ASP A 30 -15.62 9.36 -18.70
C ASP A 30 -14.87 8.23 -17.96
N ILE A 31 -15.54 7.63 -16.95
CA ILE A 31 -14.93 6.56 -16.13
C ILE A 31 -14.89 5.22 -16.88
N CYS A 32 -15.89 4.92 -17.71
CA CYS A 32 -15.91 3.68 -18.50
C CYS A 32 -15.02 3.74 -19.75
N GLU A 33 -14.71 4.93 -20.26
CA GLU A 33 -13.91 5.09 -21.51
C GLU A 33 -12.61 4.29 -21.53
N PRO A 34 -11.73 4.29 -20.48
CA PRO A 34 -10.51 3.49 -20.48
C PRO A 34 -10.74 1.99 -20.62
N VAL A 35 -11.87 1.50 -20.07
CA VAL A 35 -12.27 0.09 -20.11
C VAL A 35 -12.82 -0.28 -21.49
N GLU A 36 -13.60 0.60 -22.11
CA GLU A 36 -14.27 0.38 -23.38
C GLU A 36 -13.37 0.61 -24.60
N ALA A 37 -12.48 1.61 -24.52
CA ALA A 37 -11.58 1.98 -25.62
C ALA A 37 -10.57 0.88 -25.94
N ALA A 38 -10.08 0.83 -27.20
CA ALA A 38 -8.97 -0.04 -27.54
C ALA A 38 -7.67 0.38 -26.81
N PRO A 39 -6.78 -0.56 -26.44
CA PRO A 39 -5.52 -0.22 -25.80
C PRO A 39 -4.61 0.58 -26.75
N GLY A 40 -4.13 1.73 -26.28
CA GLY A 40 -3.20 2.55 -27.05
C GLY A 40 -1.78 1.95 -27.07
N LYS A 41 -0.96 2.34 -28.07
CA LYS A 41 0.42 1.85 -28.21
C LYS A 41 1.29 2.10 -26.96
N ARG A 42 1.14 3.27 -26.31
CA ARG A 42 1.88 3.61 -25.07
C ARG A 42 1.50 2.67 -23.92
N TRP A 43 0.21 2.41 -23.74
CA TRP A 43 -0.26 1.48 -22.72
C TRP A 43 0.27 0.07 -22.97
N LEU A 44 0.25 -0.39 -24.22
CA LEU A 44 0.76 -1.71 -24.58
C LEU A 44 2.28 -1.81 -24.32
N ALA A 45 3.05 -0.79 -24.67
CA ALA A 45 4.49 -0.76 -24.42
C ALA A 45 4.80 -0.84 -22.92
N LEU A 46 4.09 -0.05 -22.08
CA LEU A 46 4.25 -0.09 -20.63
C LEU A 46 3.85 -1.45 -20.05
N LEU A 47 2.75 -2.04 -20.53
CA LEU A 47 2.32 -3.38 -20.09
C LEU A 47 3.35 -4.45 -20.47
N LEU A 48 3.90 -4.40 -21.69
CA LEU A 48 4.91 -5.36 -22.13
C LEU A 48 6.22 -5.21 -21.34
N SER A 49 6.63 -3.98 -21.02
CA SER A 49 7.79 -3.73 -20.14
C SER A 49 7.57 -4.29 -18.73
N ALA A 50 6.39 -4.03 -18.15
CA ALA A 50 6.03 -4.58 -16.83
C ALA A 50 5.98 -6.11 -16.84
N LYS A 51 5.38 -6.72 -17.89
CA LYS A 51 5.38 -8.17 -18.07
C LYS A 51 6.77 -8.75 -18.27
N GLY A 52 7.65 -8.04 -18.96
CA GLY A 52 9.04 -8.45 -19.12
C GLY A 52 9.76 -8.54 -17.78
N LEU A 53 9.60 -7.52 -16.93
CA LEU A 53 10.13 -7.54 -15.56
C LEU A 53 9.48 -8.64 -14.70
N PHE A 54 8.17 -8.88 -14.86
CA PHE A 54 7.50 -9.95 -14.14
C PHE A 54 7.97 -11.34 -14.59
N LEU A 55 8.16 -11.56 -15.87
CA LEU A 55 8.73 -12.81 -16.39
C LEU A 55 10.17 -13.02 -15.89
N PHE A 56 10.97 -11.95 -15.90
CA PHE A 56 12.30 -11.95 -15.33
C PHE A 56 12.31 -12.37 -13.86
N TYR A 57 11.36 -11.87 -13.06
CA TYR A 57 11.13 -12.28 -11.68
C TYR A 57 10.84 -13.79 -11.55
N LEU A 58 9.89 -14.29 -12.34
CA LEU A 58 9.50 -15.71 -12.28
C LEU A 58 10.66 -16.64 -12.64
N ILE A 59 11.47 -16.28 -13.63
CA ILE A 59 12.67 -17.04 -14.01
C ILE A 59 13.67 -17.09 -12.85
N HIS A 60 13.95 -15.96 -12.21
CA HIS A 60 14.93 -15.92 -11.11
C HIS A 60 14.42 -16.63 -9.86
N ILE A 61 13.11 -16.56 -9.55
CA ILE A 61 12.50 -17.38 -8.48
C ILE A 61 12.69 -18.87 -8.79
N ALA A 62 12.37 -19.30 -10.01
CA ALA A 62 12.52 -20.70 -10.40
C ALA A 62 13.97 -21.20 -10.24
N ILE A 63 14.94 -20.36 -10.60
CA ILE A 63 16.37 -20.67 -10.41
C ILE A 63 16.71 -20.76 -8.92
N VAL A 64 16.28 -19.81 -8.09
CA VAL A 64 16.54 -19.82 -6.63
C VAL A 64 15.89 -21.04 -5.97
N VAL A 65 14.66 -21.38 -6.33
CA VAL A 65 13.96 -22.55 -5.77
C VAL A 65 14.64 -23.88 -6.19
N SER A 66 15.15 -23.96 -7.42
CA SER A 66 15.83 -25.17 -7.92
C SER A 66 17.27 -25.33 -7.43
N THR A 67 18.00 -24.21 -7.30
CA THR A 67 19.42 -24.21 -6.96
C THR A 67 19.66 -24.00 -5.46
N GLY A 68 18.88 -23.14 -4.81
CA GLY A 68 18.98 -22.81 -3.38
C GLY A 68 19.23 -21.33 -3.11
N MET A 69 19.12 -20.96 -1.83
CA MET A 69 19.22 -19.57 -1.33
C MET A 69 20.63 -18.97 -1.43
N GLY A 70 21.66 -19.77 -1.64
CA GLY A 70 23.05 -19.30 -1.78
C GLY A 70 23.32 -18.39 -2.97
N LEU A 71 22.34 -18.21 -3.87
CA LEU A 71 22.40 -17.23 -4.97
C LEU A 71 22.07 -15.80 -4.53
N LEU A 72 21.44 -15.65 -3.37
CA LEU A 72 21.08 -14.37 -2.76
C LEU A 72 22.20 -13.92 -1.82
N GLY A 73 22.19 -12.64 -1.46
CA GLY A 73 23.14 -12.08 -0.51
C GLY A 73 22.99 -12.57 0.94
N VAL A 74 22.01 -13.45 1.22
CA VAL A 74 21.78 -14.00 2.56
C VAL A 74 22.92 -14.95 2.97
N ASN A 75 23.28 -14.89 4.24
CA ASN A 75 24.33 -15.73 4.83
C ASN A 75 24.03 -15.95 6.33
N SER A 76 24.91 -16.66 7.03
CA SER A 76 24.91 -16.68 8.49
C SER A 76 25.89 -15.62 8.97
N PRO A 77 25.47 -14.48 9.56
CA PRO A 77 24.29 -14.27 10.40
C PRO A 77 23.08 -13.63 9.72
N ILE A 78 23.21 -13.12 8.48
CA ILE A 78 22.15 -12.38 7.81
C ILE A 78 21.24 -13.35 7.07
N ALA A 79 20.34 -14.01 7.79
CA ALA A 79 19.38 -14.95 7.21
C ALA A 79 18.19 -14.26 6.53
N TRP A 80 17.90 -12.99 6.87
CA TRP A 80 16.83 -12.19 6.28
C TRP A 80 17.43 -11.10 5.38
N GLY A 81 17.16 -11.21 4.09
CA GLY A 81 17.63 -10.27 3.07
C GLY A 81 16.49 -9.73 2.23
N THR A 82 16.77 -9.48 0.96
CA THR A 82 15.87 -8.82 0.01
C THR A 82 14.45 -9.37 -0.02
N MET A 83 14.24 -10.67 0.14
CA MET A 83 12.90 -11.27 0.11
C MET A 83 12.05 -10.76 1.27
N ILE A 84 12.54 -10.82 2.50
CA ILE A 84 11.80 -10.35 3.68
C ILE A 84 11.67 -8.83 3.69
N ILE A 85 12.74 -8.11 3.34
CA ILE A 85 12.72 -6.65 3.20
C ILE A 85 11.59 -6.21 2.23
N THR A 86 11.52 -6.85 1.08
CA THR A 86 10.54 -6.52 0.03
C THR A 86 9.13 -6.99 0.41
N PHE A 87 9.00 -8.11 1.13
CA PHE A 87 7.72 -8.53 1.73
C PHE A 87 7.14 -7.45 2.63
N VAL A 88 7.90 -7.01 3.64
CA VAL A 88 7.45 -5.99 4.60
C VAL A 88 7.16 -4.66 3.91
N PHE A 89 7.94 -4.30 2.89
CA PHE A 89 7.67 -3.12 2.06
C PHE A 89 6.31 -3.20 1.37
N TRP A 90 6.00 -4.30 0.67
CA TRP A 90 4.73 -4.46 -0.05
C TRP A 90 3.52 -4.53 0.88
N ILE A 91 3.65 -5.19 2.04
CA ILE A 91 2.59 -5.18 3.07
C ILE A 91 2.33 -3.74 3.53
N GLY A 92 3.38 -2.93 3.74
CA GLY A 92 3.25 -1.51 4.09
C GLY A 92 2.50 -0.70 3.05
N ILE A 93 2.82 -0.89 1.76
CA ILE A 93 2.11 -0.24 0.65
C ILE A 93 0.60 -0.53 0.69
N GLY A 94 0.19 -1.75 1.03
CA GLY A 94 -1.22 -2.13 1.09
C GLY A 94 -2.07 -1.33 2.08
N HIS A 95 -1.48 -0.75 3.13
CA HIS A 95 -2.23 -0.12 4.22
C HIS A 95 -3.04 1.11 3.82
N ALA A 96 -2.50 1.97 2.96
CA ALA A 96 -3.16 3.23 2.64
C ALA A 96 -4.49 3.04 1.90
N GLY A 97 -4.62 2.00 1.09
CA GLY A 97 -5.87 1.76 0.39
C GLY A 97 -7.01 1.44 1.34
N THR A 98 -6.78 0.56 2.31
CA THR A 98 -7.79 0.25 3.33
C THR A 98 -8.07 1.46 4.24
N LEU A 99 -7.05 2.27 4.57
CA LEU A 99 -7.27 3.51 5.32
C LEU A 99 -8.17 4.48 4.55
N ILE A 100 -7.91 4.67 3.26
CA ILE A 100 -8.71 5.57 2.39
C ILE A 100 -10.14 5.04 2.21
N SER A 101 -10.30 3.74 2.01
CA SER A 101 -11.62 3.17 1.74
C SER A 101 -12.43 2.94 3.01
N ALA A 102 -11.86 2.41 4.08
CA ALA A 102 -12.56 2.06 5.31
C ALA A 102 -12.56 3.20 6.34
N ILE A 103 -11.38 3.64 6.80
CA ILE A 103 -11.29 4.62 7.89
C ILE A 103 -11.88 5.97 7.47
N LEU A 104 -11.52 6.49 6.29
CA LEU A 104 -12.09 7.75 5.82
C LEU A 104 -13.59 7.65 5.47
N PHE A 105 -14.09 6.44 5.14
CA PHE A 105 -15.51 6.20 4.98
C PHE A 105 -16.25 6.33 6.31
N LEU A 106 -15.75 5.69 7.37
CA LEU A 106 -16.33 5.80 8.72
C LEU A 106 -16.32 7.25 9.24
N PHE A 107 -15.26 8.01 8.92
CA PHE A 107 -15.20 9.46 9.20
C PHE A 107 -15.99 10.32 8.21
N ARG A 108 -16.77 9.72 7.30
CA ARG A 108 -17.63 10.40 6.31
C ARG A 108 -16.88 11.41 5.43
N GLN A 109 -15.62 11.13 5.11
CA GLN A 109 -14.79 12.00 4.26
C GLN A 109 -15.18 11.85 2.80
N LYS A 110 -15.79 12.88 2.23
CA LYS A 110 -16.32 12.82 0.84
C LYS A 110 -15.23 12.87 -0.23
N TRP A 111 -14.07 13.45 0.05
CA TRP A 111 -12.99 13.53 -0.92
C TRP A 111 -12.42 12.16 -1.31
N ARG A 112 -12.55 11.14 -0.45
CA ARG A 112 -12.04 9.80 -0.73
C ARG A 112 -12.69 9.13 -1.95
N THR A 113 -13.94 9.50 -2.31
CA THR A 113 -14.75 8.81 -3.34
C THR A 113 -14.07 8.73 -4.70
N SER A 114 -13.28 9.74 -5.06
CA SER A 114 -12.54 9.77 -6.33
C SER A 114 -11.24 8.96 -6.32
N VAL A 115 -10.70 8.62 -5.15
CA VAL A 115 -9.39 7.98 -5.01
C VAL A 115 -9.48 6.57 -4.41
N ALA A 116 -10.54 6.26 -3.68
CA ALA A 116 -10.70 5.02 -2.93
C ALA A 116 -10.55 3.77 -3.81
N ARG A 117 -11.19 3.72 -4.98
CA ARG A 117 -11.18 2.55 -5.85
C ARG A 117 -9.78 2.15 -6.31
N SER A 118 -8.98 3.11 -6.77
CA SER A 118 -7.58 2.85 -7.17
C SER A 118 -6.70 2.49 -5.97
N ALA A 119 -6.99 3.05 -4.79
CA ALA A 119 -6.26 2.75 -3.57
C ALA A 119 -6.59 1.34 -3.04
N GLU A 120 -7.86 0.91 -3.09
CA GLU A 120 -8.29 -0.47 -2.77
C GLU A 120 -7.62 -1.50 -3.69
N ALA A 121 -7.65 -1.24 -5.00
CA ALA A 121 -6.98 -2.09 -5.98
C ALA A 121 -5.47 -2.20 -5.70
N MET A 122 -4.82 -1.07 -5.40
CA MET A 122 -3.41 -1.05 -4.98
C MET A 122 -3.17 -1.94 -3.75
N THR A 123 -4.03 -1.88 -2.74
CA THR A 123 -3.94 -2.75 -1.55
C THR A 123 -3.95 -4.22 -1.93
N VAL A 124 -4.96 -4.66 -2.68
CA VAL A 124 -5.09 -6.07 -3.07
C VAL A 124 -3.86 -6.53 -3.87
N PHE A 125 -3.38 -5.71 -4.82
CA PHE A 125 -2.23 -6.07 -5.64
C PHE A 125 -0.91 -6.04 -4.86
N ALA A 126 -0.76 -5.13 -3.93
CA ALA A 126 0.40 -5.08 -3.03
C ALA A 126 0.45 -6.32 -2.13
N VAL A 127 -0.70 -6.73 -1.56
CA VAL A 127 -0.79 -7.94 -0.73
C VAL A 127 -0.57 -9.20 -1.56
N MET A 128 -1.09 -9.27 -2.79
CA MET A 128 -0.79 -10.39 -3.71
C MET A 128 0.70 -10.47 -4.03
N THR A 129 1.35 -9.33 -4.26
CA THR A 129 2.80 -9.28 -4.52
C THR A 129 3.59 -9.68 -3.27
N ALA A 130 3.20 -9.19 -2.10
CA ALA A 130 3.80 -9.55 -0.83
C ALA A 130 3.67 -11.04 -0.52
N GLY A 131 2.48 -11.63 -0.76
CA GLY A 131 2.16 -13.01 -0.41
C GLY A 131 3.01 -14.08 -1.12
N ILE A 132 3.74 -13.72 -2.18
CA ILE A 132 4.69 -14.64 -2.82
C ILE A 132 5.95 -14.83 -1.97
N PHE A 133 6.41 -13.80 -1.27
CA PHE A 133 7.68 -13.85 -0.54
C PHE A 133 7.71 -14.87 0.61
N PRO A 134 6.69 -14.98 1.48
CA PRO A 134 6.65 -16.04 2.49
C PRO A 134 6.76 -17.45 1.89
N LEU A 135 6.22 -17.66 0.68
CA LEU A 135 6.27 -18.96 0.00
C LEU A 135 7.64 -19.29 -0.59
N ILE A 136 8.49 -18.30 -0.88
CA ILE A 136 9.77 -18.52 -1.57
C ILE A 136 10.99 -18.23 -0.71
N HIS A 137 10.86 -17.48 0.39
CA HIS A 137 12.00 -17.03 1.20
C HIS A 137 12.72 -18.16 1.92
N THR A 138 12.09 -19.31 2.11
CA THR A 138 12.72 -20.52 2.64
C THR A 138 13.59 -21.24 1.59
N GLY A 139 13.48 -20.84 0.31
CA GLY A 139 14.13 -21.50 -0.83
C GLY A 139 13.50 -22.86 -1.21
N ARG A 140 12.59 -23.37 -0.40
CA ARG A 140 11.89 -24.66 -0.61
C ARG A 140 10.40 -24.52 -0.29
N PRO A 141 9.59 -23.99 -1.20
CA PRO A 141 8.16 -23.68 -0.95
C PRO A 141 7.34 -24.85 -0.41
N TRP A 142 7.71 -26.08 -0.75
CA TRP A 142 7.05 -27.30 -0.26
C TRP A 142 7.28 -27.58 1.24
N LEU A 143 8.16 -26.82 1.90
CA LEU A 143 8.38 -26.88 3.35
C LEU A 143 7.65 -25.76 4.11
N ASP A 144 6.93 -24.88 3.43
CA ASP A 144 6.27 -23.72 4.05
C ASP A 144 5.13 -24.10 5.01
N PHE A 145 4.67 -25.36 4.96
CA PHE A 145 3.72 -25.88 5.95
C PHE A 145 4.25 -25.80 7.39
N TRP A 146 5.59 -25.65 7.60
CA TRP A 146 6.16 -25.42 8.92
C TRP A 146 5.77 -24.08 9.53
N LEU A 147 5.30 -23.12 8.72
CA LEU A 147 4.74 -21.85 9.19
C LEU A 147 3.31 -21.99 9.74
N LEU A 148 2.65 -23.11 9.50
CA LEU A 148 1.30 -23.37 9.98
C LEU A 148 1.31 -24.11 11.32
N PRO A 149 0.26 -23.96 12.15
CA PRO A 149 0.11 -24.74 13.37
C PRO A 149 -0.25 -26.18 12.99
N TYR A 150 0.71 -27.08 13.08
CA TYR A 150 0.50 -28.50 12.79
C TYR A 150 0.71 -29.35 14.05
N PRO A 151 0.04 -30.52 14.17
CA PRO A 151 0.22 -31.42 15.30
C PRO A 151 1.66 -31.88 15.40
N ASN A 152 2.30 -31.69 16.57
CA ASN A 152 3.60 -32.22 16.83
C ASN A 152 3.51 -33.65 17.37
N GLN A 153 4.08 -34.61 16.65
CA GLN A 153 4.05 -36.03 17.00
C GLN A 153 5.17 -36.48 17.94
N ARG A 154 6.09 -35.57 18.32
CA ARG A 154 7.28 -35.87 19.12
C ARG A 154 7.10 -35.63 20.61
N GLY A 155 6.00 -36.07 21.20
CA GLY A 155 5.71 -35.93 22.62
C GLY A 155 4.77 -34.77 22.96
N PRO A 156 4.69 -34.33 24.25
CA PRO A 156 3.73 -33.32 24.71
C PRO A 156 4.07 -31.90 24.29
N LEU A 157 4.72 -31.71 23.15
CA LEU A 157 5.02 -30.40 22.62
C LEU A 157 3.75 -29.81 22.04
N TRP A 158 3.38 -28.65 22.57
CA TRP A 158 2.23 -27.88 22.10
C TRP A 158 2.44 -27.38 20.68
N VAL A 159 1.36 -27.25 19.94
CA VAL A 159 1.36 -26.53 18.67
C VAL A 159 1.97 -25.14 18.88
N ASN A 160 2.88 -24.73 18.00
CA ASN A 160 3.59 -23.47 18.15
C ASN A 160 2.69 -22.28 17.80
N PHE A 161 2.06 -21.67 18.81
CA PHE A 161 1.35 -20.40 18.67
C PHE A 161 2.14 -19.19 19.20
N ARG A 162 3.39 -19.39 19.65
CA ARG A 162 4.22 -18.33 20.23
C ARG A 162 5.10 -17.60 19.22
N SER A 163 5.21 -18.11 17.98
CA SER A 163 6.01 -17.49 16.94
C SER A 163 5.26 -16.35 16.26
N PRO A 164 5.84 -15.14 16.16
CA PRO A 164 5.26 -14.05 15.36
C PRO A 164 5.08 -14.42 13.89
N LEU A 165 5.97 -15.24 13.32
CA LEU A 165 5.86 -15.72 11.94
C LEU A 165 4.54 -16.48 11.69
N LEU A 166 4.05 -17.23 12.68
CA LEU A 166 2.74 -17.86 12.62
C LEU A 166 1.61 -16.82 12.66
N TRP A 167 1.73 -15.82 13.52
CA TRP A 167 0.74 -14.74 13.61
C TRP A 167 0.65 -13.97 12.30
N ASP A 168 1.76 -13.78 11.60
CA ASP A 168 1.80 -13.15 10.29
C ASP A 168 1.00 -13.93 9.24
N VAL A 169 1.08 -15.26 9.23
CA VAL A 169 0.29 -16.08 8.31
C VAL A 169 -1.21 -15.79 8.49
N PHE A 170 -1.70 -15.75 9.73
CA PHE A 170 -3.10 -15.43 10.01
C PHE A 170 -3.44 -13.97 9.70
N ALA A 171 -2.61 -13.04 10.11
CA ALA A 171 -2.85 -11.61 9.93
C ALA A 171 -2.89 -11.24 8.44
N VAL A 172 -1.88 -11.65 7.68
CA VAL A 172 -1.76 -11.32 6.24
C VAL A 172 -2.85 -12.01 5.44
N SER A 173 -3.16 -13.30 5.71
CA SER A 173 -4.22 -14.02 4.99
C SER A 173 -5.61 -13.45 5.29
N THR A 174 -5.89 -13.11 6.55
CA THR A 174 -7.14 -12.44 6.94
C THR A 174 -7.25 -11.07 6.27
N TYR A 175 -6.18 -10.30 6.28
CA TYR A 175 -6.13 -8.98 5.61
C TYR A 175 -6.33 -9.09 4.11
N ALA A 176 -5.67 -10.02 3.44
CA ALA A 176 -5.84 -10.30 2.03
C ALA A 176 -7.30 -10.65 1.69
N THR A 177 -7.93 -11.52 2.50
CA THR A 177 -9.32 -11.95 2.31
C THR A 177 -10.28 -10.79 2.50
N VAL A 178 -10.22 -10.10 3.63
CA VAL A 178 -11.15 -9.00 3.95
C VAL A 178 -10.99 -7.85 2.95
N SER A 179 -9.75 -7.47 2.61
CA SER A 179 -9.51 -6.40 1.62
C SER A 179 -10.00 -6.77 0.23
N SER A 180 -9.85 -8.03 -0.20
CA SER A 180 -10.34 -8.52 -1.49
C SER A 180 -11.87 -8.51 -1.53
N VAL A 181 -12.53 -8.97 -0.46
CA VAL A 181 -13.99 -8.97 -0.35
C VAL A 181 -14.52 -7.53 -0.32
N PHE A 182 -13.89 -6.64 0.44
CA PHE A 182 -14.27 -5.24 0.53
C PHE A 182 -14.17 -4.53 -0.83
N TRP A 183 -13.05 -4.69 -1.52
CA TRP A 183 -12.84 -4.19 -2.87
C TRP A 183 -13.85 -4.73 -3.86
N TYR A 184 -14.11 -6.06 -3.83
CA TYR A 184 -15.06 -6.70 -4.73
C TYR A 184 -16.50 -6.24 -4.51
N VAL A 185 -16.96 -6.16 -3.25
CA VAL A 185 -18.29 -5.63 -2.91
C VAL A 185 -18.46 -4.21 -3.46
N GLY A 186 -17.44 -3.37 -3.29
CA GLY A 186 -17.44 -2.04 -3.87
C GLY A 186 -17.56 -2.01 -5.39
N LEU A 187 -17.03 -3.01 -6.10
CA LEU A 187 -17.06 -3.11 -7.57
C LEU A 187 -18.40 -3.60 -8.14
N VAL A 188 -19.24 -4.26 -7.36
CA VAL A 188 -20.48 -4.88 -7.85
C VAL A 188 -21.38 -3.89 -8.63
N PRO A 189 -21.70 -2.68 -8.14
CA PRO A 189 -22.49 -1.71 -8.91
C PRO A 189 -21.80 -1.20 -10.18
N ASP A 190 -20.46 -1.09 -10.12
CA ASP A 190 -19.64 -0.63 -11.26
C ASP A 190 -19.59 -1.71 -12.36
N PHE A 191 -19.50 -3.00 -11.99
CA PHE A 191 -19.61 -4.12 -12.94
C PHE A 191 -21.01 -4.19 -13.58
N ALA A 192 -22.08 -3.90 -12.84
CA ALA A 192 -23.41 -3.83 -13.43
C ALA A 192 -23.48 -2.71 -14.50
N THR A 193 -22.87 -1.56 -14.23
CA THR A 193 -22.77 -0.47 -15.21
C THR A 193 -22.00 -0.93 -16.46
N LEU A 194 -20.88 -1.62 -16.31
CA LEU A 194 -20.10 -2.17 -17.45
C LEU A 194 -20.86 -3.26 -18.20
N ARG A 195 -21.61 -4.12 -17.51
CA ARG A 195 -22.51 -5.14 -18.12
C ARG A 195 -23.51 -4.48 -19.05
N ASP A 196 -24.20 -3.44 -18.56
CA ASP A 196 -25.27 -2.79 -19.31
C ASP A 196 -24.75 -1.98 -20.52
N ARG A 197 -23.47 -1.55 -20.45
CA ARG A 197 -22.76 -0.86 -21.53
C ARG A 197 -22.00 -1.81 -22.49
N ALA A 198 -21.92 -3.10 -22.16
CA ALA A 198 -21.07 -4.07 -22.91
C ALA A 198 -21.59 -4.28 -24.35
N LYS A 199 -20.70 -3.99 -25.32
CA LYS A 199 -20.98 -4.16 -26.76
C LYS A 199 -20.92 -5.63 -27.23
N THR A 200 -20.14 -6.48 -26.55
CA THR A 200 -19.96 -7.89 -26.93
C THR A 200 -20.66 -8.83 -25.93
N LYS A 201 -21.15 -9.98 -26.44
CA LYS A 201 -21.80 -11.00 -25.59
C LYS A 201 -20.86 -11.50 -24.49
N ILE A 202 -19.56 -11.70 -24.81
CA ILE A 202 -18.56 -12.20 -23.85
C ILE A 202 -18.39 -11.21 -22.69
N ARG A 203 -18.18 -9.92 -22.98
CA ARG A 203 -18.06 -8.90 -21.94
C ARG A 203 -19.32 -8.79 -21.08
N ARG A 204 -20.50 -8.85 -21.71
CA ARG A 204 -21.78 -8.83 -20.99
C ARG A 204 -21.91 -10.03 -20.05
N LEU A 205 -21.49 -11.23 -20.49
CA LEU A 205 -21.51 -12.43 -19.66
C LEU A 205 -20.55 -12.31 -18.46
N ILE A 206 -19.31 -11.89 -18.71
CA ILE A 206 -18.29 -11.74 -17.65
C ILE A 206 -18.72 -10.71 -16.62
N TYR A 207 -19.07 -9.47 -17.04
CA TYR A 207 -19.51 -8.43 -16.11
C TYR A 207 -20.88 -8.77 -15.48
N GLY A 208 -21.73 -9.54 -16.17
CA GLY A 208 -22.98 -10.09 -15.64
C GLY A 208 -22.73 -11.02 -14.47
N ALA A 209 -21.80 -11.95 -14.61
CA ALA A 209 -21.40 -12.85 -13.53
C ALA A 209 -20.78 -12.08 -12.37
N LEU A 210 -19.83 -11.16 -12.65
CA LEU A 210 -19.16 -10.35 -11.64
C LEU A 210 -20.08 -9.36 -10.91
N SER A 211 -21.19 -8.94 -11.53
CA SER A 211 -22.18 -8.06 -10.88
C SER A 211 -23.17 -8.81 -9.96
N MET A 212 -23.04 -10.14 -9.82
CA MET A 212 -23.86 -10.96 -8.91
C MET A 212 -25.36 -10.69 -8.97
N GLY A 213 -25.90 -10.43 -10.18
CA GLY A 213 -27.33 -10.13 -10.37
C GLY A 213 -27.78 -8.75 -9.92
N TRP A 214 -26.88 -7.82 -9.68
CA TRP A 214 -27.18 -6.44 -9.30
C TRP A 214 -28.17 -5.77 -10.29
N ARG A 215 -29.25 -5.22 -9.76
CA ARG A 215 -30.31 -4.55 -10.55
C ARG A 215 -30.43 -3.06 -10.24
N GLY A 216 -29.79 -2.58 -9.18
CA GLY A 216 -29.85 -1.18 -8.74
C GLY A 216 -31.16 -0.80 -8.07
N SER A 217 -31.90 -1.80 -7.52
CA SER A 217 -33.11 -1.53 -6.73
C SER A 217 -32.78 -0.85 -5.40
N ALA A 218 -33.76 -0.18 -4.79
CA ALA A 218 -33.60 0.43 -3.47
C ALA A 218 -33.16 -0.60 -2.41
N ARG A 219 -33.60 -1.85 -2.53
CA ARG A 219 -33.23 -2.96 -1.66
C ARG A 219 -31.75 -3.34 -1.88
N ASP A 220 -31.27 -3.41 -3.13
CA ASP A 220 -29.88 -3.72 -3.44
C ASP A 220 -28.95 -2.64 -2.85
N TRP A 221 -29.33 -1.36 -3.00
CA TRP A 221 -28.55 -0.26 -2.41
C TRP A 221 -28.52 -0.30 -0.88
N ALA A 222 -29.66 -0.57 -0.22
CA ALA A 222 -29.70 -0.69 1.24
C ALA A 222 -28.82 -1.83 1.75
N HIS A 223 -28.83 -3.00 1.09
CA HIS A 223 -27.95 -4.11 1.43
C HIS A 223 -26.49 -3.76 1.16
N TYR A 224 -26.17 -3.13 0.04
CA TYR A 224 -24.82 -2.69 -0.30
C TYR A 224 -24.22 -1.76 0.77
N GLU A 225 -24.97 -0.71 1.14
CA GLU A 225 -24.52 0.25 2.14
C GLU A 225 -24.27 -0.42 3.50
N MET A 226 -25.15 -1.34 3.90
CA MET A 226 -25.01 -2.11 5.14
C MET A 226 -23.75 -2.99 5.11
N VAL A 227 -23.58 -3.79 4.06
CA VAL A 227 -22.42 -4.69 3.93
C VAL A 227 -21.11 -3.91 3.83
N TYR A 228 -21.13 -2.81 3.06
CA TYR A 228 -19.96 -1.95 2.93
C TYR A 228 -19.56 -1.30 4.27
N LEU A 229 -20.55 -0.88 5.07
CA LEU A 229 -20.33 -0.33 6.41
C LEU A 229 -19.73 -1.38 7.37
N ILE A 230 -20.27 -2.60 7.38
CA ILE A 230 -19.76 -3.69 8.21
C ILE A 230 -18.32 -4.03 7.82
N LEU A 231 -18.04 -4.18 6.52
CA LEU A 231 -16.69 -4.46 6.03
C LEU A 231 -15.71 -3.32 6.36
N ALA A 232 -16.13 -2.07 6.26
CA ALA A 232 -15.31 -0.93 6.67
C ALA A 232 -15.01 -0.97 8.18
N GLY A 233 -16.01 -1.31 9.00
CA GLY A 233 -15.83 -1.50 10.44
C GLY A 233 -14.85 -2.63 10.80
N LEU A 234 -14.91 -3.75 10.09
CA LEU A 234 -13.98 -4.88 10.26
C LEU A 234 -12.56 -4.55 9.75
N SER A 235 -12.46 -3.87 8.61
CA SER A 235 -11.18 -3.54 7.99
C SER A 235 -10.37 -2.53 8.80
N THR A 236 -11.02 -1.66 9.56
CA THR A 236 -10.35 -0.60 10.33
C THR A 236 -9.41 -1.14 11.41
N PRO A 237 -9.83 -1.98 12.38
CA PRO A 237 -8.89 -2.57 13.34
C PRO A 237 -7.92 -3.55 12.66
N LEU A 238 -8.37 -4.24 11.61
CA LEU A 238 -7.55 -5.21 10.90
C LEU A 238 -6.34 -4.57 10.24
N VAL A 239 -6.50 -3.42 9.57
CA VAL A 239 -5.38 -2.73 8.93
C VAL A 239 -4.32 -2.29 9.94
N LEU A 240 -4.72 -1.86 11.14
CA LEU A 240 -3.79 -1.49 12.20
C LEU A 240 -3.09 -2.72 12.80
N SER A 241 -3.85 -3.81 13.03
CA SER A 241 -3.32 -5.03 13.65
C SER A 241 -2.34 -5.78 12.77
N VAL A 242 -2.56 -5.85 11.45
CA VAL A 242 -1.65 -6.56 10.53
C VAL A 242 -0.24 -6.01 10.63
N HIS A 243 -0.06 -4.69 10.53
CA HIS A 243 1.28 -4.12 10.58
C HIS A 243 1.88 -4.12 11.98
N THR A 244 1.04 -4.10 13.01
CA THR A 244 1.45 -4.37 14.39
C THR A 244 2.02 -5.77 14.52
N ILE A 245 1.36 -6.78 13.95
CA ILE A 245 1.80 -8.19 14.01
C ILE A 245 3.11 -8.36 13.22
N VAL A 246 3.20 -7.86 11.99
CA VAL A 246 4.46 -7.88 11.21
C VAL A 246 5.62 -7.21 11.96
N SER A 247 5.35 -6.19 12.77
CA SER A 247 6.39 -5.56 13.59
C SER A 247 6.90 -6.46 14.71
N PHE A 248 6.08 -7.41 15.18
CA PHE A 248 6.48 -8.34 16.23
C PHE A 248 7.53 -9.36 15.77
N ASP A 249 7.70 -9.59 14.47
CA ASP A 249 8.81 -10.38 13.95
C ASP A 249 10.17 -9.80 14.37
N PHE A 250 10.21 -8.50 14.61
CA PHE A 250 11.38 -7.78 15.08
C PHE A 250 11.27 -7.44 16.58
N ALA A 251 10.18 -6.85 17.02
CA ALA A 251 10.02 -6.25 18.35
C ALA A 251 10.09 -7.27 19.50
N VAL A 252 9.68 -8.52 19.30
CA VAL A 252 9.74 -9.58 20.33
C VAL A 252 11.01 -10.42 20.25
N SER A 253 11.93 -10.11 19.32
CA SER A 253 13.23 -10.75 19.26
C SER A 253 14.15 -10.24 20.37
N GLN A 254 15.25 -10.94 20.60
CA GLN A 254 16.26 -10.55 21.59
C GLN A 254 17.43 -9.78 20.96
N LEU A 255 17.40 -9.51 19.65
CA LEU A 255 18.49 -8.87 18.94
C LEU A 255 18.60 -7.39 19.26
N PRO A 256 19.82 -6.83 19.46
CA PRO A 256 20.02 -5.42 19.65
C PRO A 256 19.51 -4.62 18.44
N GLY A 257 18.77 -3.56 18.70
CA GLY A 257 18.13 -2.73 17.68
C GLY A 257 16.82 -3.29 17.09
N TRP A 258 16.40 -4.51 17.48
CA TRP A 258 15.07 -5.06 17.17
C TRP A 258 14.16 -5.05 18.38
N HIS A 259 14.70 -5.38 19.55
CA HIS A 259 13.95 -5.47 20.80
C HIS A 259 13.50 -4.08 21.28
N THR A 260 12.35 -3.61 20.81
CA THR A 260 11.82 -2.30 21.17
C THR A 260 10.28 -2.26 21.11
N THR A 261 9.67 -1.53 22.06
CA THR A 261 8.23 -1.35 22.14
C THR A 261 7.68 -0.31 21.16
N ILE A 262 8.53 0.50 20.52
CA ILE A 262 8.09 1.52 19.57
C ILE A 262 7.78 0.94 18.18
N PHE A 263 8.25 -0.26 17.85
CA PHE A 263 8.06 -0.87 16.54
C PHE A 263 6.59 -0.99 16.11
N PRO A 264 5.65 -1.50 16.91
CA PRO A 264 4.26 -1.61 16.49
C PRO A 264 3.64 -0.29 16.02
N PRO A 265 3.60 0.80 16.79
CA PRO A 265 3.05 2.07 16.31
C PRO A 265 3.88 2.71 15.20
N TYR A 266 5.19 2.53 15.21
CA TYR A 266 6.10 3.03 14.19
C TYR A 266 5.89 2.34 12.84
N PHE A 267 5.73 1.02 12.81
CA PHE A 267 5.45 0.27 11.59
C PHE A 267 4.10 0.66 10.98
N VAL A 268 3.07 0.88 11.80
CA VAL A 268 1.77 1.36 11.33
C VAL A 268 1.88 2.76 10.72
N ALA A 269 2.57 3.69 11.38
CA ALA A 269 2.77 5.04 10.84
C ALA A 269 3.56 5.01 9.53
N GLY A 270 4.62 4.21 9.45
CA GLY A 270 5.42 4.00 8.24
C GLY A 270 4.63 3.38 7.09
N ALA A 271 3.73 2.42 7.39
CA ALA A 271 2.86 1.82 6.41
C ALA A 271 1.86 2.83 5.82
N ILE A 272 1.26 3.68 6.65
CA ILE A 272 0.40 4.77 6.18
C ILE A 272 1.21 5.73 5.31
N PHE A 273 2.39 6.12 5.76
CA PHE A 273 3.29 7.02 5.06
C PHE A 273 3.69 6.49 3.66
N SER A 274 4.19 5.26 3.58
CA SER A 274 4.60 4.63 2.32
C SER A 274 3.41 4.39 1.40
N GLY A 275 2.30 3.92 1.95
CA GLY A 275 1.11 3.63 1.18
C GLY A 275 0.50 4.88 0.55
N PHE A 276 0.42 6.04 1.27
CA PHE A 276 0.03 7.30 0.66
C PHE A 276 1.04 7.78 -0.38
N GLY A 277 2.35 7.57 -0.17
CA GLY A 277 3.37 7.80 -1.18
C GLY A 277 3.07 7.05 -2.48
N MET A 278 2.77 5.75 -2.38
CA MET A 278 2.43 4.94 -3.55
C MET A 278 1.10 5.36 -4.20
N VAL A 279 0.06 5.68 -3.41
CA VAL A 279 -1.21 6.19 -3.95
C VAL A 279 -0.98 7.48 -4.75
N VAL A 280 -0.21 8.44 -4.22
CA VAL A 280 0.12 9.68 -4.93
C VAL A 280 0.89 9.39 -6.22
N THR A 281 1.85 8.47 -6.18
CA THR A 281 2.60 8.03 -7.38
C THR A 281 1.65 7.48 -8.45
N LEU A 282 0.82 6.50 -8.10
CA LEU A 282 -0.09 5.85 -9.05
C LEU A 282 -1.17 6.79 -9.58
N LEU A 283 -1.80 7.58 -8.71
CA LEU A 283 -2.83 8.54 -9.14
C LEU A 283 -2.28 9.65 -10.01
N THR A 284 -1.02 10.06 -9.79
CA THR A 284 -0.34 11.01 -10.69
C THR A 284 -0.18 10.41 -12.08
N LEU A 285 0.25 9.15 -12.19
CA LEU A 285 0.38 8.43 -13.45
C LEU A 285 -0.98 8.23 -14.14
N VAL A 286 -2.00 7.81 -13.38
CA VAL A 286 -3.38 7.68 -13.88
C VAL A 286 -3.93 9.01 -14.39
N ARG A 287 -3.71 10.10 -13.66
CA ARG A 287 -4.11 11.45 -14.06
C ARG A 287 -3.41 11.95 -15.32
N ILE A 288 -2.15 11.57 -15.54
CA ILE A 288 -1.39 11.87 -16.77
C ILE A 288 -1.87 10.99 -17.92
N GLY A 289 -2.07 9.70 -17.67
CA GLY A 289 -2.50 8.73 -18.68
C GLY A 289 -3.92 8.93 -19.19
N PHE A 290 -4.81 9.42 -18.33
CA PHE A 290 -6.23 9.65 -18.62
C PHE A 290 -6.60 11.11 -18.34
N PRO A 291 -6.51 12.01 -19.34
CA PRO A 291 -6.72 13.45 -19.11
C PRO A 291 -8.06 13.84 -18.51
N LYS A 292 -9.15 13.11 -18.80
CA LYS A 292 -10.48 13.34 -18.23
C LYS A 292 -10.53 13.10 -16.72
N PHE A 293 -9.65 12.25 -16.19
CA PHE A 293 -9.59 11.97 -14.76
C PHE A 293 -9.06 13.14 -13.92
N LYS A 294 -8.51 14.19 -14.56
CA LYS A 294 -8.12 15.43 -13.88
C LYS A 294 -9.30 16.14 -13.23
N ASP A 295 -10.49 15.95 -13.74
CA ASP A 295 -11.72 16.56 -13.21
C ASP A 295 -12.22 15.84 -11.95
N TYR A 296 -11.86 14.58 -11.77
CA TYR A 296 -12.22 13.73 -10.64
C TYR A 296 -11.12 13.64 -9.59
N ILE A 297 -9.88 13.42 -10.01
CA ILE A 297 -8.69 13.41 -9.15
C ILE A 297 -8.08 14.81 -9.20
N THR A 298 -8.66 15.74 -8.44
CA THR A 298 -8.26 17.15 -8.46
C THR A 298 -6.95 17.40 -7.70
N ILE A 299 -6.36 18.59 -7.86
CA ILE A 299 -5.19 18.99 -7.09
C ILE A 299 -5.51 19.06 -5.58
N ASP A 300 -6.77 19.39 -5.22
CA ASP A 300 -7.17 19.43 -3.81
C ASP A 300 -7.17 18.04 -3.17
N HIS A 301 -7.57 16.98 -3.90
CA HIS A 301 -7.41 15.59 -3.44
C HIS A 301 -5.94 15.24 -3.20
N MET A 302 -5.08 15.58 -4.16
CA MET A 302 -3.64 15.33 -4.05
C MET A 302 -3.00 16.12 -2.88
N GLU A 303 -3.43 17.37 -2.67
CA GLU A 303 -2.96 18.18 -1.54
C GLU A 303 -3.31 17.57 -0.18
N VAL A 304 -4.52 17.02 -0.04
CA VAL A 304 -4.93 16.35 1.22
C VAL A 304 -4.04 15.13 1.49
N MET A 305 -3.78 14.31 0.48
CA MET A 305 -2.89 13.16 0.62
C MET A 305 -1.46 13.57 0.99
N ASN A 306 -0.94 14.64 0.39
CA ASN A 306 0.38 15.18 0.74
C ASN A 306 0.46 15.71 2.19
N LYS A 307 -0.64 16.23 2.74
CA LYS A 307 -0.71 16.59 4.16
C LYS A 307 -0.65 15.35 5.07
N ILE A 308 -1.26 14.25 4.66
CA ILE A 308 -1.18 13.00 5.41
C ILE A 308 0.24 12.44 5.34
N ILE A 309 0.89 12.45 4.16
CA ILE A 309 2.31 12.07 4.02
C ILE A 309 3.19 12.91 4.95
N MET A 310 2.99 14.23 5.00
CA MET A 310 3.74 15.11 5.88
C MET A 310 3.54 14.76 7.36
N ALA A 311 2.29 14.56 7.78
CA ALA A 311 1.97 14.25 9.18
C ALA A 311 2.54 12.88 9.61
N THR A 312 2.37 11.86 8.78
CA THR A 312 2.90 10.50 9.07
C THR A 312 4.43 10.45 8.94
N GLY A 313 5.02 11.22 8.03
CA GLY A 313 6.48 11.39 7.94
C GLY A 313 7.10 12.02 9.19
N LEU A 314 6.40 12.97 9.84
CA LEU A 314 6.82 13.49 11.15
C LEU A 314 6.76 12.43 12.24
N MET A 315 5.74 11.57 12.24
CA MET A 315 5.63 10.44 13.18
C MET A 315 6.76 9.43 12.98
N VAL A 316 7.11 9.12 11.72
CA VAL A 316 8.24 8.24 11.37
C VAL A 316 9.57 8.86 11.82
N GLY A 317 9.78 10.15 11.56
CA GLY A 317 10.98 10.87 12.02
C GLY A 317 11.10 10.91 13.55
N TYR A 318 9.98 11.09 14.25
CA TYR A 318 9.92 10.98 15.71
C TYR A 318 10.33 9.59 16.19
N ALA A 319 9.84 8.53 15.52
CA ALA A 319 10.20 7.16 15.87
C ALA A 319 11.71 6.91 15.71
N TYR A 320 12.33 7.36 14.62
CA TYR A 320 13.79 7.24 14.44
C TYR A 320 14.59 7.94 15.57
N GLY A 321 14.16 9.15 15.93
CA GLY A 321 14.77 9.86 17.05
C GLY A 321 14.58 9.13 18.39
N SER A 322 13.40 8.58 18.61
CA SER A 322 13.07 7.83 19.84
C SER A 322 13.89 6.55 19.97
N GLU A 323 14.13 5.81 18.88
CA GLU A 323 14.99 4.62 18.88
C GLU A 323 16.41 4.96 19.35
N PHE A 324 17.02 6.00 18.81
CA PHE A 324 18.34 6.49 19.26
C PHE A 324 18.34 6.93 20.71
N PHE A 325 17.29 7.67 21.11
CA PHE A 325 17.15 8.11 22.50
C PHE A 325 17.05 6.92 23.46
N ILE A 326 16.21 5.94 23.16
CA ILE A 326 16.02 4.73 23.98
C ILE A 326 17.33 3.93 24.09
N ALA A 327 18.03 3.74 22.98
CA ALA A 327 19.32 3.05 22.97
C ALA A 327 20.37 3.75 23.84
N TRP A 328 20.43 5.09 23.77
CA TRP A 328 21.30 5.88 24.63
C TRP A 328 20.88 5.85 26.09
N TYR A 329 19.59 6.05 26.37
CA TYR A 329 19.03 6.12 27.73
C TYR A 329 19.12 4.79 28.49
N SER A 330 18.98 3.66 27.78
CA SER A 330 19.04 2.31 28.39
C SER A 330 20.40 2.00 29.03
N GLY A 331 21.48 2.66 28.60
CA GLY A 331 22.84 2.36 29.04
C GLY A 331 23.34 0.97 28.59
N ASN A 332 22.57 0.22 27.78
CA ASN A 332 22.97 -1.06 27.27
C ASN A 332 24.01 -0.90 26.15
N PRO A 333 25.26 -1.40 26.30
CA PRO A 333 26.32 -1.21 25.32
C PRO A 333 26.01 -1.87 23.96
N TYR A 334 25.26 -2.96 23.92
CA TYR A 334 24.89 -3.64 22.68
C TYR A 334 23.87 -2.83 21.89
N GLU A 335 22.85 -2.24 22.55
CA GLU A 335 21.88 -1.35 21.91
C GLU A 335 22.56 -0.07 21.41
N GLN A 336 23.39 0.56 22.23
CA GLN A 336 24.16 1.74 21.82
C GLN A 336 25.03 1.45 20.61
N TYR A 337 25.74 0.34 20.62
CA TYR A 337 26.58 -0.08 19.49
C TYR A 337 25.75 -0.29 18.22
N ALA A 338 24.60 -0.98 18.31
CA ALA A 338 23.73 -1.23 17.15
C ALA A 338 23.31 0.08 16.47
N PHE A 339 22.93 1.10 17.23
CA PHE A 339 22.49 2.39 16.68
C PHE A 339 23.66 3.23 16.16
N ILE A 340 24.79 3.25 16.84
CA ILE A 340 26.03 3.88 16.34
C ILE A 340 26.44 3.22 15.01
N ASN A 341 26.40 1.90 14.95
CA ASN A 341 26.72 1.15 13.74
C ASN A 341 25.74 1.41 12.58
N ARG A 342 24.45 1.65 12.85
CA ARG A 342 23.49 2.09 11.82
C ARG A 342 23.89 3.44 11.21
N ALA A 343 24.26 4.41 12.04
CA ALA A 343 24.54 5.77 11.60
C ALA A 343 25.96 5.95 10.99
N PHE A 344 26.93 5.19 11.46
CA PHE A 344 28.35 5.35 11.12
C PHE A 344 29.08 4.08 10.69
N GLY A 345 28.42 2.94 10.69
CA GLY A 345 29.00 1.66 10.28
C GLY A 345 29.04 1.44 8.77
N PRO A 346 29.31 0.22 8.32
CA PRO A 346 29.47 -0.12 6.89
C PRO A 346 28.24 0.20 6.03
N TYR A 347 27.05 0.16 6.62
CA TYR A 347 25.77 0.47 5.96
C TYR A 347 25.22 1.86 6.27
N ALA A 348 26.03 2.77 6.79
CA ALA A 348 25.62 4.15 7.09
C ALA A 348 24.98 4.85 5.89
N TRP A 349 25.45 4.58 4.68
CA TRP A 349 24.88 5.13 3.45
C TRP A 349 23.39 4.80 3.30
N SER A 350 22.97 3.59 3.63
CA SER A 350 21.55 3.17 3.55
C SER A 350 20.71 3.88 4.60
N TYR A 351 21.23 4.05 5.80
CA TYR A 351 20.61 4.80 6.88
C TYR A 351 20.37 6.27 6.50
N TRP A 352 21.38 6.93 5.95
CA TRP A 352 21.25 8.34 5.56
C TRP A 352 20.38 8.55 4.32
N ILE A 353 20.30 7.60 3.39
CA ILE A 353 19.29 7.60 2.34
C ILE A 353 17.89 7.53 2.96
N MET A 354 17.66 6.60 3.90
CA MET A 354 16.39 6.46 4.61
C MET A 354 15.99 7.78 5.29
N VAL A 355 16.87 8.38 6.08
CA VAL A 355 16.61 9.65 6.79
C VAL A 355 16.30 10.78 5.80
N THR A 356 17.10 10.91 4.75
CA THR A 356 16.89 11.95 3.73
C THR A 356 15.53 11.80 3.06
N CYS A 357 15.17 10.59 2.64
CA CYS A 357 13.94 10.32 1.91
C CYS A 357 12.69 10.41 2.79
N ASN A 358 12.75 9.95 4.04
CA ASN A 358 11.57 9.84 4.91
C ASN A 358 11.40 11.05 5.84
N VAL A 359 12.48 11.70 6.23
CA VAL A 359 12.42 12.82 7.20
C VAL A 359 12.62 14.17 6.52
N ILE A 360 13.66 14.33 5.68
CA ILE A 360 14.04 15.63 5.12
C ILE A 360 13.15 16.00 3.93
N ILE A 361 13.07 15.14 2.91
CA ILE A 361 12.36 15.45 1.65
C ILE A 361 10.86 15.74 1.86
N PRO A 362 10.08 15.02 2.68
CA PRO A 362 8.67 15.32 2.91
C PRO A 362 8.41 16.70 3.53
N GLN A 363 9.41 17.34 4.17
CA GLN A 363 9.27 18.69 4.71
C GLN A 363 9.02 19.75 3.62
N LEU A 364 9.32 19.45 2.37
CA LEU A 364 8.94 20.31 1.24
C LEU A 364 7.43 20.58 1.20
N PHE A 365 6.62 19.68 1.72
CA PHE A 365 5.17 19.83 1.75
C PHE A 365 4.64 20.88 2.75
N TRP A 366 5.48 21.45 3.61
CA TRP A 366 5.11 22.63 4.40
C TRP A 366 4.78 23.80 3.49
N VAL A 367 5.51 23.95 2.38
CA VAL A 367 5.30 25.02 1.42
C VAL A 367 4.12 24.68 0.51
N LYS A 368 3.03 25.46 0.57
CA LYS A 368 1.80 25.25 -0.21
C LYS A 368 2.07 25.11 -1.72
N LYS A 369 3.00 25.89 -2.28
CA LYS A 369 3.39 25.83 -3.70
C LYS A 369 3.92 24.45 -4.08
N PHE A 370 4.76 23.83 -3.27
CA PHE A 370 5.31 22.51 -3.51
C PHE A 370 4.26 21.40 -3.28
N ARG A 371 3.48 21.51 -2.21
CA ARG A 371 2.41 20.57 -1.90
C ARG A 371 1.32 20.47 -2.97
N ARG A 372 1.15 21.51 -3.81
CA ARG A 372 0.16 21.56 -4.91
C ARG A 372 0.79 21.37 -6.30
N SER A 373 2.09 21.21 -6.42
CA SER A 373 2.81 21.01 -7.67
C SER A 373 2.87 19.53 -8.04
N ILE A 374 2.26 19.13 -9.16
CA ILE A 374 2.22 17.73 -9.61
C ILE A 374 3.63 17.12 -9.78
N PRO A 375 4.62 17.79 -10.42
CA PRO A 375 5.96 17.23 -10.51
C PRO A 375 6.63 17.04 -9.14
N VAL A 376 6.49 18.03 -8.24
CA VAL A 376 7.11 17.97 -6.90
C VAL A 376 6.50 16.82 -6.09
N MET A 377 5.16 16.70 -6.06
CA MET A 377 4.51 15.63 -5.29
C MET A 377 4.84 14.25 -5.84
N PHE A 378 4.97 14.11 -7.16
CA PHE A 378 5.39 12.85 -7.79
C PHE A 378 6.82 12.48 -7.38
N VAL A 379 7.76 13.41 -7.46
CA VAL A 379 9.16 13.17 -7.07
C VAL A 379 9.26 12.85 -5.58
N VAL A 380 8.60 13.63 -4.71
CA VAL A 380 8.59 13.38 -3.26
C VAL A 380 7.99 12.00 -2.95
N SER A 381 6.90 11.62 -3.61
CA SER A 381 6.27 10.31 -3.39
C SER A 381 7.16 9.12 -3.81
N ILE A 382 7.97 9.28 -4.86
CA ILE A 382 9.00 8.30 -5.25
C ILE A 382 10.07 8.19 -4.17
N PHE A 383 10.59 9.32 -3.67
CA PHE A 383 11.58 9.32 -2.59
C PHE A 383 11.04 8.68 -1.32
N VAL A 384 9.77 8.93 -0.96
CA VAL A 384 9.12 8.26 0.17
C VAL A 384 9.14 6.73 0.01
N ASN A 385 8.80 6.21 -1.17
CA ASN A 385 8.83 4.77 -1.41
C ASN A 385 10.25 4.19 -1.37
N ILE A 386 11.23 4.90 -1.92
CA ILE A 386 12.66 4.52 -1.82
C ILE A 386 13.09 4.49 -0.35
N GLY A 387 12.82 5.55 0.40
CA GLY A 387 13.20 5.65 1.82
C GLY A 387 12.56 4.57 2.67
N MET A 388 11.31 4.19 2.40
CA MET A 388 10.61 3.15 3.13
C MET A 388 11.13 1.74 2.80
N TRP A 389 11.61 1.50 1.59
CA TRP A 389 12.31 0.27 1.29
C TRP A 389 13.66 0.22 2.02
N PHE A 390 14.43 1.32 2.00
CA PHE A 390 15.69 1.41 2.76
C PHE A 390 15.48 1.32 4.27
N GLU A 391 14.36 1.79 4.80
CA GLU A 391 14.00 1.60 6.20
C GLU A 391 13.96 0.11 6.56
N ARG A 392 13.28 -0.72 5.74
CA ARG A 392 13.21 -2.17 5.95
C ARG A 392 14.58 -2.82 5.82
N PHE A 393 15.40 -2.35 4.88
CA PHE A 393 16.80 -2.79 4.75
C PHE A 393 17.60 -2.44 6.00
N VAL A 394 17.52 -1.21 6.49
CA VAL A 394 18.23 -0.78 7.70
C VAL A 394 17.81 -1.60 8.92
N ILE A 395 16.50 -1.76 9.16
CA ILE A 395 16.01 -2.54 10.30
C ILE A 395 16.54 -3.98 10.23
N THR A 396 16.50 -4.61 9.06
CA THR A 396 16.87 -6.03 8.90
C THR A 396 18.38 -6.23 8.87
N VAL A 397 19.05 -5.66 7.89
CA VAL A 397 20.45 -5.95 7.62
C VAL A 397 21.39 -5.35 8.67
N THR A 398 21.17 -4.09 9.09
CA THR A 398 22.08 -3.43 10.03
C THR A 398 22.02 -3.99 11.45
N SER A 399 20.96 -4.70 11.81
CA SER A 399 20.87 -5.40 13.09
C SER A 399 21.45 -6.81 13.02
N LEU A 400 21.22 -7.54 11.91
CA LEU A 400 21.67 -8.91 11.77
C LEU A 400 23.18 -9.05 11.49
N HIS A 401 23.78 -8.12 10.76
CA HIS A 401 25.18 -8.24 10.32
C HIS A 401 26.19 -8.15 11.48
N ARG A 402 25.81 -7.54 12.60
CA ARG A 402 26.65 -7.36 13.80
C ARG A 402 25.78 -7.44 15.05
N ASP A 403 25.53 -8.66 15.48
CA ASP A 403 24.82 -8.97 16.71
C ASP A 403 25.72 -9.01 17.97
N PHE A 404 25.35 -9.80 18.98
CA PHE A 404 26.08 -9.91 20.25
C PHE A 404 27.48 -10.47 20.11
N LEU A 405 27.73 -11.37 19.14
CA LEU A 405 28.98 -12.12 19.04
C LEU A 405 29.84 -11.64 17.87
N PRO A 406 30.97 -10.93 18.12
CA PRO A 406 31.85 -10.46 17.05
C PRO A 406 32.37 -11.59 16.13
N SER A 407 32.50 -12.81 16.65
CA SER A 407 32.94 -13.98 15.88
C SER A 407 31.92 -14.42 14.81
N SER A 408 30.65 -14.04 14.96
CA SER A 408 29.58 -14.37 14.02
C SER A 408 29.26 -13.23 13.05
N TRP A 409 29.89 -12.06 13.17
CA TRP A 409 29.64 -10.93 12.30
C TRP A 409 29.89 -11.24 10.84
N GLY A 410 29.02 -10.75 9.95
CA GLY A 410 29.13 -10.96 8.52
C GLY A 410 28.61 -9.75 7.75
N MET A 411 28.83 -9.76 6.43
CA MET A 411 28.36 -8.70 5.54
C MET A 411 27.33 -9.25 4.56
N TYR A 412 26.31 -8.46 4.26
CA TYR A 412 25.33 -8.76 3.23
C TYR A 412 25.90 -8.40 1.86
N GLU A 413 26.12 -9.40 1.03
CA GLU A 413 26.64 -9.18 -0.31
C GLU A 413 25.51 -9.19 -1.33
N TRP A 414 25.12 -7.99 -1.74
CA TRP A 414 24.05 -7.81 -2.71
C TRP A 414 24.35 -8.53 -4.03
N SER A 415 23.48 -9.46 -4.42
CA SER A 415 23.62 -10.24 -5.65
C SER A 415 22.76 -9.70 -6.78
N TRP A 416 23.01 -10.17 -7.99
CA TRP A 416 22.14 -9.91 -9.13
C TRP A 416 20.73 -10.48 -8.93
N PHE A 417 20.62 -11.61 -8.23
CA PHE A 417 19.33 -12.23 -7.90
C PHE A 417 18.49 -11.34 -6.97
N ASP A 418 19.11 -10.65 -6.03
CA ASP A 418 18.43 -9.68 -5.17
C ASP A 418 17.82 -8.54 -6.00
N THR A 419 18.59 -8.02 -6.98
CA THR A 419 18.09 -7.00 -7.91
C THR A 419 16.94 -7.51 -8.76
N ALA A 420 17.03 -8.74 -9.25
CA ALA A 420 15.99 -9.37 -10.07
C ALA A 420 14.68 -9.55 -9.29
N ILE A 421 14.78 -10.00 -8.04
CA ILE A 421 13.63 -10.20 -7.15
C ILE A 421 12.97 -8.86 -6.81
N LEU A 422 13.75 -7.86 -6.43
CA LEU A 422 13.23 -6.54 -6.11
C LEU A 422 12.54 -5.90 -7.32
N SER A 423 13.26 -5.75 -8.44
CA SER A 423 12.72 -5.11 -9.65
C SER A 423 11.53 -5.88 -10.25
N GLY A 424 11.61 -7.20 -10.22
CA GLY A 424 10.57 -8.07 -10.73
C GLY A 424 9.28 -8.03 -9.91
N SER A 425 9.34 -7.79 -8.59
CA SER A 425 8.16 -7.58 -7.77
C SER A 425 7.39 -6.33 -8.19
N PHE A 426 8.07 -5.24 -8.54
CA PHE A 426 7.45 -4.07 -9.18
C PHE A 426 6.87 -4.41 -10.55
N GLY A 427 7.53 -5.28 -11.33
CA GLY A 427 7.03 -5.78 -12.60
C GLY A 427 5.70 -6.52 -12.45
N MET A 428 5.57 -7.39 -11.44
CA MET A 428 4.33 -8.07 -11.09
C MET A 428 3.23 -7.08 -10.71
N PHE A 429 3.50 -6.21 -9.75
CA PHE A 429 2.54 -5.21 -9.27
C PHE A 429 2.04 -4.31 -10.41
N LEU A 430 2.94 -3.75 -11.21
CA LEU A 430 2.59 -2.88 -12.33
C LEU A 430 1.82 -3.64 -13.42
N THR A 431 2.16 -4.89 -13.69
CA THR A 431 1.41 -5.73 -14.65
C THR A 431 -0.05 -5.87 -14.23
N ILE A 432 -0.30 -6.22 -12.97
CA ILE A 432 -1.66 -6.39 -12.45
C ILE A 432 -2.40 -5.04 -12.43
N PHE A 433 -1.73 -3.96 -12.01
CA PHE A 433 -2.31 -2.62 -11.97
C PHE A 433 -2.66 -2.10 -13.39
N MET A 434 -1.81 -2.33 -14.39
CA MET A 434 -2.10 -1.96 -15.78
C MET A 434 -3.27 -2.75 -16.37
N LEU A 435 -3.39 -4.04 -16.03
CA LEU A 435 -4.54 -4.86 -16.41
C LEU A 435 -5.81 -4.37 -15.72
N TYR A 436 -5.75 -4.05 -14.42
CA TYR A 436 -6.86 -3.45 -13.70
C TYR A 436 -7.38 -2.19 -14.40
N LEU A 437 -6.53 -1.23 -14.73
CA LEU A 437 -6.93 0.00 -15.44
C LEU A 437 -7.64 -0.26 -16.77
N LYS A 438 -7.44 -1.43 -17.37
CA LYS A 438 -8.05 -1.81 -18.65
C LYS A 438 -9.37 -2.55 -18.51
N PHE A 439 -9.56 -3.29 -17.44
CA PHE A 439 -10.73 -4.17 -17.28
C PHE A 439 -11.69 -3.72 -16.18
N VAL A 440 -11.27 -2.81 -15.30
CA VAL A 440 -12.03 -2.36 -14.14
C VAL A 440 -12.00 -0.84 -14.05
N PRO A 441 -13.09 -0.19 -13.63
CA PRO A 441 -13.11 1.26 -13.46
C PRO A 441 -12.13 1.71 -12.37
N ALA A 442 -11.21 2.62 -12.73
CA ALA A 442 -10.21 3.14 -11.80
C ALA A 442 -10.78 4.10 -10.74
N ILE A 443 -11.97 4.64 -10.99
CA ILE A 443 -12.72 5.53 -10.10
C ILE A 443 -14.10 4.89 -9.89
N SER A 444 -14.62 4.91 -8.68
CA SER A 444 -15.94 4.36 -8.37
C SER A 444 -17.06 5.24 -8.95
N ILE A 445 -17.81 4.70 -9.91
CA ILE A 445 -18.97 5.38 -10.50
C ILE A 445 -20.05 5.56 -9.44
N ALA A 446 -20.30 4.54 -8.64
CA ALA A 446 -21.32 4.51 -7.60
C ALA A 446 -21.08 5.55 -6.50
N GLU A 447 -19.83 5.75 -6.07
CA GLU A 447 -19.49 6.68 -4.99
C GLU A 447 -19.31 8.14 -5.46
N VAL A 448 -18.88 8.34 -6.73
CA VAL A 448 -18.65 9.68 -7.28
C VAL A 448 -19.96 10.39 -7.65
N LYS A 449 -20.97 9.68 -8.14
CA LYS A 449 -22.26 10.26 -8.50
C LYS A 449 -22.95 11.01 -7.35
N PRO A 450 -23.05 10.46 -6.13
CA PRO A 450 -23.68 11.16 -4.99
C PRO A 450 -22.98 12.46 -4.56
N VAL A 451 -21.67 12.61 -4.88
CA VAL A 451 -20.89 13.79 -4.48
C VAL A 451 -20.75 14.84 -5.58
N LEU A 452 -21.43 14.64 -6.73
CA LEU A 452 -21.38 15.56 -7.89
C LEU A 452 -21.69 17.01 -7.51
N TYR A 453 -22.67 17.21 -6.63
CA TYR A 453 -23.15 18.54 -6.23
C TYR A 453 -22.53 19.06 -4.93
N VAL A 454 -21.55 18.38 -4.37
CA VAL A 454 -20.84 18.91 -3.20
C VAL A 454 -20.07 20.17 -3.58
N GLY A 455 -20.37 21.26 -2.91
CA GLY A 455 -19.82 22.59 -3.21
C GLY A 455 -20.44 23.31 -4.42
N ARG A 456 -21.56 22.80 -4.95
CA ARG A 456 -22.33 23.41 -6.05
C ARG A 456 -23.81 23.52 -5.70
N GLN A 457 -24.51 24.48 -6.31
CA GLN A 457 -25.98 24.51 -6.29
C GLN A 457 -26.49 23.41 -7.21
N ARG A 458 -27.53 22.70 -6.78
CA ARG A 458 -28.26 21.76 -7.66
C ARG A 458 -28.97 22.53 -8.75
N PRO A 459 -28.94 22.12 -10.03
CA PRO A 459 -29.79 22.71 -11.05
C PRO A 459 -31.28 22.54 -10.63
N GLY A 460 -32.03 23.62 -10.50
CA GLY A 460 -33.45 23.60 -10.14
C GLY A 460 -33.79 23.60 -8.65
N GLY A 461 -32.83 23.83 -7.77
CA GLY A 461 -33.07 24.05 -6.33
C GLY A 461 -33.43 25.53 -6.08
N HIS A 462 -34.72 25.85 -6.03
CA HIS A 462 -35.25 27.05 -5.37
C HIS A 462 -35.53 26.76 -3.91
#